data_041ad35f69681b701ae2181cc9451168
#
_entry.id   041ad35f69681b701ae2181cc9451168
#
_cell.length_a   1.000
_cell.length_b   1.000
_cell.length_c   1.000
_cell.angle_alpha   90.00
_cell.angle_beta   90.00
_cell.angle_gamma   90.00
#
_symmetry.space_group_name_H-M   'P 1'
#
loop_
_entity.id
_entity.type
_entity.pdbx_description
1 polymer ?
#
loop_
_entity_poly.entity_id
_entity_poly.type
_entity_poly.pdbx_seq_one_letter_code
_entity_poly.pdbx_strand_id
1 'polypeptide(L)'
;HELADILDDVIDVINRCGQKVLLYSPQKLNKNSALLVDIIYKGCIEVQHAVTELQNLKKTDTQLRSHCREIKRLEEEADGIYETAIMSLFKEETSSVELIKMKEITQELEKAVNKINSTGKVIKSILVKYA
;
A
#
# COMPACT_ATOMS: atom_id res chain seq x y z
N HIS A 1 -21.29 -0.26 2.97
CA HIS A 1 -20.84 -0.45 1.59
C HIS A 1 -19.38 -0.92 1.57
N GLU A 2 -19.14 -2.08 1.02
CA GLU A 2 -17.82 -2.74 1.11
C GLU A 2 -16.68 -1.89 0.52
N LEU A 3 -16.88 -1.30 -0.65
CA LEU A 3 -15.83 -0.47 -1.27
C LEU A 3 -15.55 0.78 -0.46
N ALA A 4 -16.59 1.47 0.03
CA ALA A 4 -16.40 2.66 0.86
C ALA A 4 -15.66 2.31 2.15
N ASP A 5 -16.01 1.20 2.79
CA ASP A 5 -15.38 0.76 4.03
C ASP A 5 -13.89 0.46 3.83
N ILE A 6 -13.53 -0.22 2.74
CA ILE A 6 -12.13 -0.56 2.51
C ILE A 6 -11.31 0.66 2.09
N LEU A 7 -11.91 1.63 1.41
CA LEU A 7 -11.24 2.90 1.11
C LEU A 7 -10.95 3.68 2.39
N ASP A 8 -11.91 3.69 3.34
CA ASP A 8 -11.69 4.28 4.65
C ASP A 8 -10.54 3.58 5.40
N ASP A 9 -10.47 2.25 5.31
CA ASP A 9 -9.38 1.46 5.90
C ASP A 9 -8.02 1.84 5.31
N VAL A 10 -7.95 2.09 4.00
CA VAL A 10 -6.71 2.56 3.35
C VAL A 10 -6.27 3.89 3.95
N ILE A 11 -7.19 4.84 4.07
CA ILE A 11 -6.90 6.16 4.65
C ILE A 11 -6.43 6.02 6.09
N ASP A 12 -7.09 5.18 6.88
CA ASP A 12 -6.74 4.94 8.28
C ASP A 12 -5.33 4.37 8.42
N VAL A 13 -4.94 3.41 7.59
CA VAL A 13 -3.59 2.82 7.65
C VAL A 13 -2.54 3.85 7.24
N ILE A 14 -2.80 4.65 6.20
CA ILE A 14 -1.88 5.72 5.78
C ILE A 14 -1.69 6.73 6.92
N ASN A 15 -2.77 7.12 7.59
CA ASN A 15 -2.71 8.00 8.75
C ASN A 15 -1.89 7.39 9.88
N ARG A 16 -2.04 6.10 10.15
CA ARG A 16 -1.24 5.41 11.18
C ARG A 16 0.25 5.40 10.83
N CYS A 17 0.60 5.27 9.55
CA CYS A 17 2.00 5.38 9.12
C CYS A 17 2.58 6.75 9.50
N GLY A 18 1.86 7.82 9.17
CA GLY A 18 2.29 9.18 9.52
C GLY A 18 2.38 9.39 11.02
N GLN A 19 1.40 8.91 11.77
CA GLN A 19 1.40 9.01 13.24
C GLN A 19 2.58 8.28 13.86
N LYS A 20 2.94 7.10 13.37
CA LYS A 20 4.11 6.37 13.88
C LYS A 20 5.41 7.08 13.60
N VAL A 21 5.55 7.67 12.41
CA VAL A 21 6.74 8.48 12.10
C VAL A 21 6.87 9.66 13.07
N LEU A 22 5.77 10.36 13.32
CA LEU A 22 5.77 11.50 14.25
C LEU A 22 6.02 11.05 15.69
N LEU A 23 5.36 9.98 16.12
CA LEU A 23 5.45 9.49 17.50
C LEU A 23 6.84 8.95 17.84
N TYR A 24 7.38 8.15 16.93
CA TYR A 24 8.67 7.49 17.17
C TYR A 24 9.87 8.37 16.84
N SER A 25 9.70 9.37 16.00
CA SER A 25 10.77 10.29 15.57
C SER A 25 12.07 9.55 15.27
N PRO A 26 12.10 8.65 14.28
CA PRO A 26 13.35 7.94 13.98
C PRO A 26 14.42 8.92 13.53
N GLN A 27 15.68 8.58 13.79
CA GLN A 27 16.80 9.45 13.43
C GLN A 27 16.89 9.65 11.92
N LYS A 28 16.55 8.62 11.14
CA LYS A 28 16.48 8.72 9.68
C LYS A 28 15.53 7.67 9.12
N LEU A 29 14.90 8.00 8.00
CA LEU A 29 14.16 7.03 7.19
C LEU A 29 15.12 6.48 6.14
N ASN A 30 15.08 5.17 5.92
CA ASN A 30 15.98 4.53 4.97
C ASN A 30 15.39 4.51 3.55
N LYS A 31 16.22 4.08 2.60
CA LYS A 31 15.87 3.97 1.19
C LYS A 31 14.63 3.09 0.96
N ASN A 32 14.54 1.98 1.68
CA ASN A 32 13.43 1.04 1.51
C ASN A 32 12.10 1.64 1.96
N SER A 33 12.11 2.44 3.03
CA SER A 33 10.91 3.17 3.47
C SER A 33 10.42 4.12 2.39
N ALA A 34 11.35 4.85 1.77
CA ALA A 34 11.01 5.76 0.67
C ALA A 34 10.41 5.02 -0.52
N LEU A 35 10.94 3.84 -0.86
CA LEU A 35 10.42 3.01 -1.94
C LEU A 35 9.00 2.51 -1.63
N LEU A 36 8.74 2.11 -0.39
CA LEU A 36 7.40 1.68 0.02
C LEU A 36 6.40 2.84 -0.03
N VAL A 37 6.79 4.03 0.40
CA VAL A 37 5.94 5.23 0.31
C VAL A 37 5.60 5.53 -1.15
N ASP A 38 6.58 5.41 -2.05
CA ASP A 38 6.34 5.61 -3.49
C ASP A 38 5.33 4.60 -4.04
N ILE A 39 5.42 3.34 -3.62
CA ILE A 39 4.46 2.31 -4.02
C ILE A 39 3.06 2.63 -3.48
N ILE A 40 2.95 3.08 -2.24
CA ILE A 40 1.66 3.50 -1.66
C ILE A 40 1.06 4.62 -2.50
N TYR A 41 1.86 5.62 -2.86
CA TYR A 41 1.41 6.73 -3.70
C TYR A 41 0.90 6.23 -5.06
N LYS A 42 1.70 5.41 -5.75
CA LYS A 42 1.32 4.85 -7.05
C LYS A 42 0.07 3.97 -6.94
N GLY A 43 -0.03 3.18 -5.87
CA GLY A 43 -1.18 2.34 -5.61
C GLY A 43 -2.46 3.14 -5.40
N CYS A 44 -2.38 4.25 -4.68
CA CYS A 44 -3.53 5.14 -4.48
C CYS A 44 -3.99 5.76 -5.79
N ILE A 45 -3.05 6.14 -6.68
CA ILE A 45 -3.38 6.65 -8.02
C ILE A 45 -4.11 5.57 -8.84
N GLU A 46 -3.62 4.34 -8.80
CA GLU A 46 -4.26 3.23 -9.52
C GLU A 46 -5.67 2.94 -8.98
N VAL A 47 -5.85 3.01 -7.66
CA VAL A 47 -7.18 2.86 -7.05
C VAL A 47 -8.11 3.97 -7.53
N GLN A 48 -7.63 5.22 -7.58
CA GLN A 48 -8.41 6.35 -8.06
C GLN A 48 -8.86 6.13 -9.51
N HIS A 49 -7.95 5.71 -10.38
CA HIS A 49 -8.26 5.40 -11.77
C HIS A 49 -9.27 4.25 -11.85
N ALA A 50 -9.07 3.19 -11.07
CA ALA A 50 -9.97 2.04 -11.08
C ALA A 50 -11.39 2.41 -10.63
N VAL A 51 -11.52 3.24 -9.59
CA VAL A 51 -12.83 3.71 -9.12
C VAL A 51 -13.50 4.57 -10.19
N THR A 52 -12.75 5.44 -10.86
CA THR A 52 -13.26 6.26 -11.96
C THR A 52 -13.77 5.38 -13.10
N GLU A 53 -12.99 4.37 -13.51
CA GLU A 53 -13.38 3.44 -14.57
C GLU A 53 -14.59 2.59 -14.17
N LEU A 54 -14.72 2.26 -12.89
CA LEU A 54 -15.85 1.50 -12.37
C LEU A 54 -17.19 2.23 -12.57
N GLN A 55 -17.16 3.56 -12.58
CA GLN A 55 -18.33 4.38 -12.84
C GLN A 55 -18.78 4.34 -14.30
N ASN A 56 -17.92 3.86 -15.22
CA ASN A 56 -18.16 3.82 -16.66
C ASN A 56 -18.06 2.39 -17.21
N LEU A 57 -18.67 1.42 -16.55
CA LEU A 57 -18.51 -0.02 -16.81
C LEU A 57 -18.74 -0.46 -18.25
N LYS A 58 -19.54 0.26 -19.02
CA LYS A 58 -19.90 -0.17 -20.38
C LYS A 58 -18.77 -0.01 -21.41
N LYS A 59 -17.73 0.79 -21.09
CA LYS A 59 -16.69 1.16 -22.07
C LYS A 59 -15.27 0.80 -21.66
N THR A 60 -15.04 0.38 -20.42
CA THR A 60 -13.69 0.45 -19.83
C THR A 60 -13.26 -0.81 -19.07
N ASP A 61 -13.89 -1.94 -19.35
CA ASP A 61 -13.55 -3.21 -18.72
C ASP A 61 -12.05 -3.53 -18.82
N THR A 62 -11.48 -3.39 -20.01
CA THR A 62 -10.05 -3.64 -20.25
C THR A 62 -9.15 -2.72 -19.42
N GLN A 63 -9.51 -1.42 -19.36
CA GLN A 63 -8.76 -0.44 -18.59
C GLN A 63 -8.87 -0.71 -17.09
N LEU A 64 -10.06 -1.03 -16.61
CA LEU A 64 -10.27 -1.36 -15.21
C LEU A 64 -9.44 -2.57 -14.80
N ARG A 65 -9.45 -3.63 -15.61
CA ARG A 65 -8.64 -4.82 -15.36
C ARG A 65 -7.16 -4.51 -15.36
N SER A 66 -6.72 -3.60 -16.22
CA SER A 66 -5.32 -3.15 -16.28
C SER A 66 -4.91 -2.46 -14.97
N HIS A 67 -5.77 -1.59 -14.42
CA HIS A 67 -5.49 -0.93 -13.16
C HIS A 67 -5.45 -1.94 -11.99
N CYS A 68 -6.34 -2.92 -11.99
CA CYS A 68 -6.33 -3.98 -10.98
C CYS A 68 -5.05 -4.82 -11.05
N ARG A 69 -4.58 -5.14 -12.25
CA ARG A 69 -3.30 -5.85 -12.43
C ARG A 69 -2.11 -5.02 -11.94
N GLU A 70 -2.12 -3.72 -12.20
CA GLU A 70 -1.05 -2.82 -11.73
C GLU A 70 -1.03 -2.74 -10.21
N ILE A 71 -2.19 -2.69 -9.57
CA ILE A 71 -2.27 -2.73 -8.10
C ILE A 71 -1.63 -4.01 -7.57
N LYS A 72 -1.92 -5.15 -8.19
CA LYS A 72 -1.33 -6.43 -7.78
C LYS A 72 0.19 -6.45 -8.00
N ARG A 73 0.65 -5.92 -9.11
CA ARG A 73 2.08 -5.83 -9.41
C ARG A 73 2.81 -4.99 -8.37
N LEU A 74 2.22 -3.85 -7.99
CA LEU A 74 2.78 -2.97 -6.97
C LEU A 74 2.89 -3.66 -5.61
N GLU A 75 1.87 -4.44 -5.23
CA GLU A 75 1.90 -5.20 -3.99
C GLU A 75 3.00 -6.26 -4.00
N GLU A 76 3.19 -6.96 -5.11
CA GLU A 76 4.27 -7.95 -5.25
C GLU A 76 5.65 -7.30 -5.17
N GLU A 77 5.82 -6.14 -5.81
CA GLU A 77 7.06 -5.36 -5.72
C GLU A 77 7.32 -4.93 -4.27
N ALA A 78 6.29 -4.46 -3.57
CA ALA A 78 6.40 -4.04 -2.18
C ALA A 78 6.79 -5.19 -1.26
N ASP A 79 6.30 -6.40 -1.49
CA ASP A 79 6.68 -7.57 -0.68
C ASP A 79 8.19 -7.80 -0.72
N GLY A 80 8.80 -7.71 -1.88
CA GLY A 80 10.25 -7.85 -2.02
C GLY A 80 11.02 -6.73 -1.32
N ILE A 81 10.54 -5.50 -1.45
CA ILE A 81 11.14 -4.35 -0.78
C ILE A 81 11.02 -4.49 0.73
N TYR A 82 9.85 -4.91 1.22
CA TYR A 82 9.61 -5.12 2.64
C TYR A 82 10.57 -6.16 3.22
N GLU A 83 10.72 -7.31 2.57
CA GLU A 83 11.64 -8.36 3.02
C GLU A 83 13.08 -7.84 3.08
N THR A 84 13.53 -7.13 2.04
CA THR A 84 14.85 -6.51 2.01
C THR A 84 15.01 -5.50 3.13
N ALA A 85 13.99 -4.68 3.38
CA ALA A 85 14.00 -3.68 4.44
C ALA A 85 14.21 -4.32 5.82
N ILE A 86 13.43 -5.36 6.11
CA ILE A 86 13.53 -6.06 7.41
C ILE A 86 14.90 -6.73 7.57
N MET A 87 15.36 -7.42 6.53
CA MET A 87 16.68 -8.06 6.56
C MET A 87 17.79 -7.05 6.81
N SER A 88 17.76 -5.92 6.11
CA SER A 88 18.78 -4.86 6.27
C SER A 88 18.75 -4.26 7.67
N LEU A 89 17.56 -4.04 8.23
CA LEU A 89 17.42 -3.51 9.59
C LEU A 89 18.09 -4.43 10.61
N PHE A 90 17.81 -5.72 10.56
CA PHE A 90 18.37 -6.67 11.52
C PHE A 90 19.86 -6.91 11.31
N LYS A 91 20.35 -6.72 10.11
CA LYS A 91 21.77 -6.93 9.80
C LYS A 91 22.64 -5.70 10.13
N GLU A 92 22.12 -4.50 9.87
CA GLU A 92 22.93 -3.28 9.85
C GLU A 92 22.66 -2.33 10.99
N GLU A 93 21.45 -2.31 11.55
CA GLU A 93 21.10 -1.37 12.59
C GLU A 93 21.73 -1.78 13.94
N THR A 94 22.51 -0.88 14.51
CA THR A 94 23.23 -1.14 15.77
C THR A 94 22.45 -0.67 17.01
N SER A 95 21.51 0.26 16.84
CA SER A 95 20.66 0.75 17.93
C SER A 95 19.40 -0.10 18.03
N SER A 96 19.18 -0.74 19.17
CA SER A 96 17.95 -1.50 19.42
C SER A 96 16.71 -0.63 19.35
N VAL A 97 16.81 0.62 19.82
CA VAL A 97 15.69 1.57 19.80
C VAL A 97 15.32 1.92 18.36
N GLU A 98 16.31 2.27 17.54
CA GLU A 98 16.07 2.61 16.13
C GLU A 98 15.57 1.38 15.34
N LEU A 99 16.06 0.20 15.67
CA LEU A 99 15.59 -1.05 15.05
C LEU A 99 14.09 -1.24 15.31
N ILE A 100 13.64 -1.07 16.55
CA ILE A 100 12.22 -1.20 16.90
C ILE A 100 11.38 -0.16 16.17
N LYS A 101 11.81 1.11 16.19
CA LYS A 101 11.10 2.19 15.51
C LYS A 101 10.93 1.91 14.03
N MET A 102 12.01 1.59 13.35
CA MET A 102 11.98 1.38 11.90
C MET A 102 11.27 0.10 11.51
N LYS A 103 11.37 -0.95 12.33
CA LYS A 103 10.62 -2.18 12.11
C LYS A 103 9.11 -1.90 12.14
N GLU A 104 8.64 -1.18 13.14
CA GLU A 104 7.21 -0.87 13.27
C GLU A 104 6.71 0.05 12.18
N ILE A 105 7.49 1.07 11.80
CA ILE A 105 7.14 1.95 10.69
C ILE A 105 7.05 1.16 9.38
N THR A 106 8.04 0.32 9.11
CA THR A 106 8.09 -0.50 7.90
C THR A 106 6.88 -1.45 7.83
N GLN A 107 6.51 -2.05 8.97
CA GLN A 107 5.34 -2.92 9.06
C GLN A 107 4.03 -2.17 8.76
N GLU A 108 3.90 -0.93 9.24
CA GLU A 108 2.71 -0.13 8.92
C GLU A 108 2.66 0.24 7.44
N LEU A 109 3.80 0.55 6.82
CA LEU A 109 3.85 0.80 5.38
C LEU A 109 3.38 -0.42 4.59
N GLU A 110 3.82 -1.62 4.99
CA GLU A 110 3.39 -2.87 4.36
C GLU A 110 1.88 -3.10 4.54
N LYS A 111 1.34 -2.78 5.70
CA LYS A 111 -0.11 -2.85 5.93
C LYS A 111 -0.88 -1.94 4.99
N ALA A 112 -0.36 -0.73 4.73
CA ALA A 112 -0.99 0.21 3.79
C ALA A 112 -1.01 -0.38 2.37
N VAL A 113 0.09 -0.97 1.92
CA VAL A 113 0.16 -1.64 0.62
C VAL A 113 -0.85 -2.77 0.54
N ASN A 114 -0.95 -3.58 1.59
CA ASN A 114 -1.89 -4.71 1.64
C ASN A 114 -3.34 -4.25 1.58
N LYS A 115 -3.67 -3.13 2.21
CA LYS A 115 -5.02 -2.55 2.13
C LYS A 115 -5.34 -2.04 0.73
N ILE A 116 -4.37 -1.44 0.06
CA ILE A 116 -4.53 -1.01 -1.34
C ILE A 116 -4.78 -2.23 -2.22
N ASN A 117 -4.02 -3.30 -2.03
CA ASN A 117 -4.22 -4.56 -2.77
C ASN A 117 -5.62 -5.15 -2.51
N SER A 118 -6.08 -5.11 -1.25
CA SER A 118 -7.43 -5.57 -0.89
C SER A 118 -8.50 -4.74 -1.60
N THR A 119 -8.28 -3.43 -1.74
CA THR A 119 -9.17 -2.56 -2.49
C THR A 119 -9.25 -2.98 -3.96
N GLY A 120 -8.12 -3.30 -4.57
CA GLY A 120 -8.07 -3.81 -5.93
C GLY A 120 -8.88 -5.10 -6.11
N LYS A 121 -8.79 -6.00 -5.12
CA LYS A 121 -9.58 -7.25 -5.12
C LYS A 121 -11.08 -6.98 -5.03
N VAL A 122 -11.49 -6.04 -4.20
CA VAL A 122 -12.91 -5.64 -4.08
C VAL A 122 -13.41 -5.06 -5.40
N ILE A 123 -12.63 -4.16 -6.02
CA ILE A 123 -12.98 -3.57 -7.31
C ILE A 123 -13.13 -4.65 -8.38
N LYS A 124 -12.20 -5.58 -8.44
CA LYS A 124 -12.25 -6.70 -9.39
C LYS A 124 -13.48 -7.58 -9.15
N SER A 125 -13.83 -7.82 -7.89
CA SER A 125 -15.02 -8.57 -7.51
C SER A 125 -16.30 -7.88 -7.99
N ILE A 126 -16.37 -6.56 -7.86
CA ILE A 126 -17.50 -5.78 -8.37
C ILE A 126 -17.58 -5.89 -9.88
N LEU A 127 -16.44 -5.76 -10.57
CA LEU A 127 -16.38 -5.89 -12.04
C LEU A 127 -16.91 -7.24 -12.51
N VAL A 128 -16.46 -8.33 -11.88
CA VAL A 128 -16.90 -9.68 -12.23
C VAL A 128 -18.40 -9.86 -12.01
N LYS A 129 -18.93 -9.28 -10.93
CA LYS A 129 -20.34 -9.39 -10.58
C LYS A 129 -21.27 -8.65 -11.55
N TYR A 130 -20.81 -7.53 -12.11
CA TYR A 130 -21.64 -6.67 -12.96
C TYR A 130 -21.21 -6.63 -14.43
N ALA A 131 -20.25 -7.45 -14.81
CA ALA A 131 -19.78 -7.50 -16.19
C ALA A 131 -20.70 -8.34 -17.11
#